data_490d28cd3eb4974832ffac337c7cdab2
#
_entry.id   490d28cd3eb4974832ffac337c7cdab2
#
_cell.length_a   1.000
_cell.length_b   1.000
_cell.length_c   1.000
_cell.angle_alpha   90.00
_cell.angle_beta   90.00
_cell.angle_gamma   90.00
#
_symmetry.space_group_name_H-M   'P 1'
#
loop_
_entity.id
_entity.type
_entity.pdbx_description
1 polymer ?
#
loop_
_entity_poly.entity_id
_entity_poly.type
_entity_poly.pdbx_seq_one_letter_code
_entity_poly.pdbx_strand_id
1 'polypeptide(L)'
;MSGSVTEFLRPRLVEIENVSATRAKVTLEPLERGFGHTLGNALRRILLSSMPGAAVTEVEIDGVLHEYSTKEGVQEDVIEILLNLKGLAVRLEGKNEATLTLVKSGAGAVVAGDIQHDGDVEIVNPDYVICTLTGDAEISMRIKVEMGRGYVPASVRRSSEEDDRPIGRLLVDASFSPVDRIAYNVESARVEQRTDLDKLIIDMETNGTIDPEEAIRRSATILAEQLDAFVELRDISEPVEKEEKPEFDPILLRPVDDLELTVRSANCLKAEAIQYIGDLVQRTEVELLKTPNLGKKSLTEIKDVLASRGLSLGMRLENWPPESIAEKD
;
A
#
# COMPACT_ATOMS: atom_id res chain seq x y z
N MET A 1 11.22 13.82 37.74
CA MET A 1 11.20 12.37 37.56
C MET A 1 12.55 11.98 37.02
N SER A 2 13.38 11.28 37.78
CA SER A 2 14.69 10.81 37.33
C SER A 2 14.48 9.60 36.42
N GLY A 3 14.46 9.82 35.11
CA GLY A 3 14.53 8.73 34.16
C GLY A 3 15.81 7.91 34.38
N SER A 4 15.72 6.60 34.30
CA SER A 4 16.87 5.71 34.39
C SER A 4 17.92 6.13 33.36
N VAL A 5 19.19 6.21 33.75
CA VAL A 5 20.31 6.55 32.84
C VAL A 5 20.43 5.60 31.64
N THR A 6 19.73 4.48 31.67
CA THR A 6 19.69 3.43 30.64
C THR A 6 18.50 3.55 29.68
N GLU A 7 17.58 4.49 29.91
CA GLU A 7 16.38 4.64 29.07
C GLU A 7 16.64 5.67 27.97
N PHE A 8 16.59 5.22 26.70
CA PHE A 8 16.72 6.11 25.56
C PHE A 8 15.56 7.10 25.48
N LEU A 9 15.89 8.36 25.21
CA LEU A 9 14.89 9.37 24.93
C LEU A 9 14.15 9.05 23.63
N ARG A 10 12.83 9.01 23.71
CA ARG A 10 11.99 8.91 22.52
C ARG A 10 11.73 10.30 21.96
N PRO A 11 11.81 10.49 20.62
CA PRO A 11 11.42 11.74 20.00
C PRO A 11 9.99 12.10 20.41
N ARG A 12 9.78 13.35 20.78
CA ARG A 12 8.46 13.83 21.24
C ARG A 12 7.85 14.83 20.28
N LEU A 13 8.69 15.53 19.54
CA LEU A 13 8.28 16.55 18.60
C LEU A 13 8.59 16.08 17.18
N VAL A 14 7.55 15.98 16.36
CA VAL A 14 7.64 15.86 14.90
C VAL A 14 6.93 17.08 14.36
N GLU A 15 7.68 18.04 13.84
CA GLU A 15 7.14 19.25 13.23
C GLU A 15 7.28 19.13 11.72
N ILE A 16 6.18 19.35 11.01
CA ILE A 16 6.12 19.30 9.56
C ILE A 16 5.79 20.71 9.06
N GLU A 17 6.73 21.33 8.40
CA GLU A 17 6.58 22.62 7.75
C GLU A 17 6.43 22.41 6.25
N ASN A 18 5.21 22.58 5.74
CA ASN A 18 4.93 22.49 4.32
C ASN A 18 5.36 23.79 3.63
N VAL A 19 6.46 23.72 2.86
CA VAL A 19 6.99 24.86 2.09
C VAL A 19 6.19 25.05 0.79
N SER A 20 5.77 23.94 0.17
CA SER A 20 4.88 23.93 -1.00
C SER A 20 4.05 22.63 -1.00
N ALA A 21 3.17 22.44 -1.97
CA ALA A 21 2.41 21.21 -2.13
C ALA A 21 3.29 19.95 -2.31
N THR A 22 4.50 20.13 -2.85
CA THR A 22 5.45 19.04 -3.13
C THR A 22 6.67 19.05 -2.24
N ARG A 23 6.88 20.09 -1.40
CA ARG A 23 8.07 20.24 -0.59
C ARG A 23 7.73 20.46 0.87
N ALA A 24 8.32 19.65 1.73
CA ALA A 24 8.19 19.78 3.18
C ALA A 24 9.55 19.68 3.88
N LYS A 25 9.61 20.34 5.03
CA LYS A 25 10.70 20.24 5.99
C LYS A 25 10.18 19.58 7.24
N VAL A 26 10.78 18.45 7.60
CA VAL A 26 10.37 17.67 8.77
C VAL A 26 11.45 17.71 9.81
N THR A 27 11.09 18.11 11.03
CA THR A 27 11.97 18.23 12.17
C THR A 27 11.61 17.18 13.20
N LEU A 28 12.59 16.41 13.66
CA LEU A 28 12.46 15.37 14.67
C LEU A 28 13.43 15.63 15.81
N GLU A 29 12.90 15.87 17.01
CA GLU A 29 13.69 16.13 18.23
C GLU A 29 12.94 15.71 19.50
N PRO A 30 13.61 15.42 20.64
CA PRO A 30 15.07 15.19 20.74
C PRO A 30 15.44 13.75 20.35
N LEU A 31 16.61 13.57 19.81
CA LEU A 31 17.23 12.26 19.58
C LEU A 31 18.49 12.11 20.44
N GLU A 32 18.83 10.91 20.82
CA GLU A 32 20.13 10.65 21.45
C GLU A 32 21.25 10.91 20.47
N ARG A 33 22.41 11.32 20.98
CA ARG A 33 23.58 11.67 20.18
C ARG A 33 23.96 10.59 19.18
N GLY A 34 24.09 10.98 17.90
CA GLY A 34 24.44 10.09 16.79
C GLY A 34 23.22 9.50 16.06
N PHE A 35 22.04 9.42 16.72
CA PHE A 35 20.83 8.88 16.08
C PHE A 35 20.31 9.78 14.97
N GLY A 36 20.54 11.08 15.01
CA GLY A 36 20.19 11.99 13.93
C GLY A 36 20.83 11.58 12.62
N HIS A 37 22.11 11.29 12.59
CA HIS A 37 22.80 10.82 11.38
C HIS A 37 22.38 9.41 10.98
N THR A 38 22.19 8.50 11.92
CA THR A 38 21.77 7.12 11.65
C THR A 38 20.41 7.09 10.98
N LEU A 39 19.42 7.73 11.59
CA LEU A 39 18.05 7.77 11.07
C LEU A 39 17.95 8.62 9.79
N GLY A 40 18.61 9.77 9.75
CA GLY A 40 18.60 10.65 8.59
C GLY A 40 19.15 9.96 7.34
N ASN A 41 20.28 9.24 7.47
CA ASN A 41 20.86 8.49 6.35
C ASN A 41 19.98 7.29 5.95
N ALA A 42 19.46 6.54 6.91
CA ALA A 42 18.59 5.40 6.64
C ALA A 42 17.31 5.83 5.90
N LEU A 43 16.60 6.82 6.42
CA LEU A 43 15.37 7.36 5.81
C LEU A 43 15.64 7.96 4.42
N ARG A 44 16.73 8.72 4.26
CA ARG A 44 17.12 9.26 2.95
C ARG A 44 17.30 8.15 1.91
N ARG A 45 17.97 7.07 2.26
CA ARG A 45 18.21 5.95 1.33
C ARG A 45 16.90 5.25 0.97
N ILE A 46 16.02 5.00 1.95
CA ILE A 46 14.73 4.35 1.72
C ILE A 46 13.84 5.23 0.83
N LEU A 47 13.75 6.52 1.13
CA LEU A 47 12.96 7.47 0.35
C LEU A 47 13.38 7.54 -1.12
N LEU A 48 14.68 7.45 -1.43
CA LEU A 48 15.18 7.50 -2.81
C LEU A 48 15.10 6.16 -3.55
N SER A 49 15.23 5.01 -2.85
CA SER A 49 15.42 3.72 -3.51
C SER A 49 14.32 2.70 -3.28
N SER A 50 13.52 2.84 -2.23
CA SER A 50 12.60 1.78 -1.81
C SER A 50 11.13 2.17 -1.88
N MET A 51 10.83 3.44 -2.10
CA MET A 51 9.46 3.92 -2.25
C MET A 51 8.85 3.39 -3.55
N PRO A 52 7.64 2.83 -3.51
CA PRO A 52 6.92 2.45 -4.71
C PRO A 52 6.39 3.69 -5.44
N GLY A 53 6.40 3.63 -6.76
CA GLY A 53 5.83 4.66 -7.62
C GLY A 53 5.59 4.15 -9.03
N ALA A 54 4.96 4.97 -9.86
CA ALA A 54 4.69 4.66 -11.26
C ALA A 54 5.67 5.41 -12.16
N ALA A 55 6.08 4.78 -13.26
CA ALA A 55 6.95 5.41 -14.25
C ALA A 55 6.64 4.89 -15.65
N VAL A 56 6.95 5.71 -16.66
CA VAL A 56 6.92 5.29 -18.07
C VAL A 56 8.02 4.28 -18.31
N THR A 57 7.66 3.13 -18.86
CA THR A 57 8.57 2.01 -19.11
C THR A 57 8.82 1.77 -20.59
N GLU A 58 7.78 1.95 -21.40
CA GLU A 58 7.83 1.73 -22.84
C GLU A 58 7.01 2.78 -23.58
N VAL A 59 7.44 3.12 -24.78
CA VAL A 59 6.74 4.06 -25.66
C VAL A 59 6.75 3.53 -27.09
N GLU A 60 5.62 3.62 -27.77
CA GLU A 60 5.50 3.41 -29.22
C GLU A 60 5.06 4.73 -29.84
N ILE A 61 5.81 5.23 -30.81
CA ILE A 61 5.49 6.44 -31.55
C ILE A 61 5.24 6.07 -33.01
N ASP A 62 4.11 6.46 -33.56
CA ASP A 62 3.74 6.14 -34.93
C ASP A 62 4.78 6.68 -35.95
N GLY A 63 5.30 5.79 -36.75
CA GLY A 63 6.32 6.08 -37.78
C GLY A 63 7.75 6.17 -37.23
N VAL A 64 7.99 5.81 -35.95
CA VAL A 64 9.32 5.72 -35.33
C VAL A 64 9.68 4.28 -35.04
N LEU A 65 10.85 3.82 -35.50
CA LEU A 65 11.30 2.43 -35.35
C LEU A 65 12.40 2.26 -34.30
N HIS A 66 13.15 3.31 -34.02
CA HIS A 66 14.26 3.28 -33.05
C HIS A 66 14.49 4.68 -32.42
N GLU A 67 15.15 4.71 -31.30
CA GLU A 67 15.39 5.89 -30.48
C GLU A 67 16.26 6.97 -31.17
N TYR A 68 17.09 6.60 -32.13
CA TYR A 68 18.00 7.52 -32.84
C TYR A 68 17.38 8.11 -34.12
N SER A 69 16.08 8.24 -34.17
CA SER A 69 15.36 8.82 -35.29
C SER A 69 14.76 10.19 -34.92
N THR A 70 14.29 10.88 -35.94
CA THR A 70 13.51 12.12 -35.81
C THR A 70 12.12 11.90 -36.36
N LYS A 71 11.13 12.59 -35.81
CA LYS A 71 9.75 12.60 -36.33
C LYS A 71 9.55 13.91 -37.11
N GLU A 72 9.13 13.79 -38.35
CA GLU A 72 8.84 14.97 -39.18
C GLU A 72 7.76 15.84 -38.54
N GLY A 73 8.02 17.14 -38.46
CA GLY A 73 7.11 18.11 -37.87
C GLY A 73 7.15 18.16 -36.33
N VAL A 74 8.07 17.49 -35.67
CA VAL A 74 8.35 17.62 -34.23
C VAL A 74 9.71 18.31 -34.07
N GLN A 75 9.81 19.23 -33.14
CA GLN A 75 11.01 20.02 -32.91
C GLN A 75 12.10 19.19 -32.25
N GLU A 76 11.70 18.41 -31.23
CA GLU A 76 12.58 17.55 -30.43
C GLU A 76 12.87 16.24 -31.19
N ASP A 77 14.03 15.66 -30.97
CA ASP A 77 14.33 14.31 -31.44
C ASP A 77 13.66 13.26 -30.54
N VAL A 78 13.64 12.00 -30.98
CA VAL A 78 12.97 10.92 -30.25
C VAL A 78 13.63 10.70 -28.89
N ILE A 79 14.94 10.85 -28.75
CA ILE A 79 15.63 10.71 -27.46
C ILE A 79 15.18 11.80 -26.49
N GLU A 80 15.05 13.05 -26.96
CA GLU A 80 14.55 14.15 -26.11
C GLU A 80 13.10 13.89 -25.66
N ILE A 81 12.23 13.38 -26.56
CA ILE A 81 10.86 12.97 -26.21
C ILE A 81 10.87 11.90 -25.12
N LEU A 82 11.73 10.87 -25.24
CA LEU A 82 11.84 9.80 -24.25
C LEU A 82 12.36 10.34 -22.89
N LEU A 83 13.30 11.27 -22.92
CA LEU A 83 13.80 11.93 -21.71
C LEU A 83 12.74 12.81 -21.05
N ASN A 84 11.93 13.52 -21.83
CA ASN A 84 10.81 14.31 -21.32
C ASN A 84 9.74 13.40 -20.71
N LEU A 85 9.39 12.28 -21.34
CA LEU A 85 8.43 11.30 -20.80
C LEU A 85 8.88 10.70 -19.47
N LYS A 86 10.17 10.67 -19.18
CA LYS A 86 10.71 10.25 -17.88
C LYS A 86 10.35 11.20 -16.74
N GLY A 87 10.07 12.48 -17.03
CA GLY A 87 9.60 13.49 -16.07
C GLY A 87 8.09 13.49 -15.85
N LEU A 88 7.34 12.57 -16.49
CA LEU A 88 5.90 12.46 -16.31
C LEU A 88 5.56 11.90 -14.93
N ALA A 89 4.80 12.67 -14.14
CA ALA A 89 4.34 12.26 -12.81
C ALA A 89 2.96 11.60 -12.91
N VAL A 90 2.92 10.27 -12.78
CA VAL A 90 1.70 9.46 -12.90
C VAL A 90 1.39 8.75 -11.59
N ARG A 91 0.12 8.74 -11.21
CA ARG A 91 -0.41 7.93 -10.12
C ARG A 91 -1.31 6.84 -10.69
N LEU A 92 -1.08 5.58 -10.31
CA LEU A 92 -1.93 4.44 -10.65
C LEU A 92 -2.74 4.03 -9.42
N GLU A 93 -4.06 3.86 -9.58
CA GLU A 93 -4.96 3.40 -8.53
C GLU A 93 -5.46 1.98 -8.85
N GLY A 94 -5.11 1.04 -7.95
CA GLY A 94 -5.61 -0.33 -8.03
C GLY A 94 -5.05 -1.20 -9.17
N LYS A 95 -4.13 -0.67 -10.01
CA LYS A 95 -3.50 -1.39 -11.11
C LYS A 95 -1.98 -1.33 -11.00
N ASN A 96 -1.30 -2.36 -11.49
CA ASN A 96 0.16 -2.40 -11.54
C ASN A 96 0.72 -1.88 -12.86
N GLU A 97 -0.09 -1.81 -13.90
CA GLU A 97 0.28 -1.30 -15.22
C GLU A 97 -0.91 -0.62 -15.91
N ALA A 98 -0.62 0.34 -16.78
CA ALA A 98 -1.60 0.99 -17.63
C ALA A 98 -0.98 1.39 -18.98
N THR A 99 -1.78 1.42 -20.03
CA THR A 99 -1.39 1.93 -21.34
C THR A 99 -2.16 3.21 -21.61
N LEU A 100 -1.42 4.30 -21.82
CA LEU A 100 -1.94 5.62 -22.11
C LEU A 100 -1.79 5.91 -23.59
N THR A 101 -2.69 6.72 -24.14
CA THR A 101 -2.65 7.13 -25.55
C THR A 101 -2.57 8.65 -25.64
N LEU A 102 -1.65 9.16 -26.44
CA LEU A 102 -1.55 10.58 -26.75
C LEU A 102 -1.70 10.76 -28.26
N VAL A 103 -2.68 11.57 -28.65
CA VAL A 103 -2.86 11.97 -30.05
C VAL A 103 -3.08 13.47 -30.08
N LYS A 104 -2.21 14.19 -30.80
CA LYS A 104 -2.32 15.62 -30.98
C LYS A 104 -1.92 16.03 -32.39
N SER A 105 -2.67 16.96 -32.97
CA SER A 105 -2.41 17.55 -34.29
C SER A 105 -2.41 19.07 -34.21
N GLY A 106 -1.67 19.70 -35.12
CA GLY A 106 -1.52 21.15 -35.21
C GLY A 106 -0.35 21.71 -34.43
N ALA A 107 0.13 22.89 -34.79
CA ALA A 107 1.29 23.53 -34.19
C ALA A 107 1.09 23.88 -32.72
N GLY A 108 2.07 23.61 -31.88
CA GLY A 108 2.09 23.95 -30.47
C GLY A 108 2.72 22.91 -29.57
N ALA A 109 2.83 23.23 -28.29
CA ALA A 109 3.37 22.31 -27.30
C ALA A 109 2.39 21.15 -27.03
N VAL A 110 2.91 19.94 -26.98
CA VAL A 110 2.22 18.73 -26.54
C VAL A 110 2.51 18.57 -25.05
N VAL A 111 1.48 18.64 -24.24
CA VAL A 111 1.60 18.61 -22.78
C VAL A 111 1.06 17.29 -22.22
N ALA A 112 1.46 16.98 -20.99
CA ALA A 112 1.02 15.77 -20.31
C ALA A 112 -0.51 15.69 -20.19
N GLY A 113 -1.20 16.84 -20.08
CA GLY A 113 -2.66 16.91 -20.05
C GLY A 113 -3.36 16.50 -21.34
N ASP A 114 -2.62 16.41 -22.49
CA ASP A 114 -3.17 15.89 -23.75
C ASP A 114 -3.25 14.36 -23.78
N ILE A 115 -2.67 13.67 -22.80
CA ILE A 115 -2.69 12.21 -22.71
C ILE A 115 -4.10 11.75 -22.31
N GLN A 116 -4.65 10.82 -23.09
CA GLN A 116 -5.89 10.15 -22.79
C GLN A 116 -5.63 8.99 -21.83
N HIS A 117 -6.36 8.94 -20.74
CA HIS A 117 -6.22 7.91 -19.72
C HIS A 117 -7.59 7.49 -19.16
N ASP A 118 -7.64 6.30 -18.59
CA ASP A 118 -8.78 5.80 -17.85
C ASP A 118 -8.88 6.43 -16.45
N GLY A 119 -10.03 6.27 -15.78
CA GLY A 119 -10.26 6.82 -14.45
C GLY A 119 -9.32 6.31 -13.34
N ASP A 120 -8.60 5.21 -13.60
CA ASP A 120 -7.65 4.59 -12.67
C ASP A 120 -6.22 5.19 -12.77
N VAL A 121 -6.03 6.18 -13.63
CA VAL A 121 -4.76 6.87 -13.85
C VAL A 121 -4.95 8.36 -13.63
N GLU A 122 -4.06 8.97 -12.87
CA GLU A 122 -4.02 10.41 -12.64
C GLU A 122 -2.66 10.97 -13.09
N ILE A 123 -2.68 12.03 -13.90
CA ILE A 123 -1.48 12.77 -14.29
C ILE A 123 -1.38 14.00 -13.38
N VAL A 124 -0.33 14.02 -12.55
CA VAL A 124 -0.16 15.03 -11.50
C VAL A 124 0.41 16.35 -12.04
N ASN A 125 1.19 16.30 -13.14
CA ASN A 125 1.81 17.46 -13.78
C ASN A 125 1.27 17.71 -15.21
N PRO A 126 -0.01 18.09 -15.39
CA PRO A 126 -0.65 18.18 -16.70
C PRO A 126 -0.02 19.22 -17.63
N ASP A 127 0.60 20.27 -17.08
CA ASP A 127 1.25 21.34 -17.86
C ASP A 127 2.67 20.98 -18.34
N TYR A 128 3.15 19.78 -17.98
CA TYR A 128 4.49 19.33 -18.35
C TYR A 128 4.61 19.11 -19.86
N VAL A 129 5.57 19.76 -20.51
CA VAL A 129 5.76 19.68 -21.97
C VAL A 129 6.53 18.40 -22.33
N ILE A 130 5.97 17.61 -23.24
CA ILE A 130 6.56 16.38 -23.76
C ILE A 130 7.34 16.67 -25.04
N CYS A 131 6.72 17.36 -26.01
CA CYS A 131 7.35 17.80 -27.25
C CYS A 131 6.60 18.98 -27.84
N THR A 132 7.14 19.55 -28.95
CA THR A 132 6.57 20.70 -29.64
C THR A 132 6.33 20.35 -31.11
N LEU A 133 5.08 20.50 -31.57
CA LEU A 133 4.71 20.30 -32.97
C LEU A 133 4.90 21.59 -33.77
N THR A 134 5.46 21.45 -34.96
CA THR A 134 5.67 22.54 -35.91
C THR A 134 4.74 22.36 -37.11
N GLY A 135 3.99 23.41 -37.47
CA GLY A 135 3.06 23.38 -38.63
C GLY A 135 1.87 22.46 -38.41
N ASP A 136 1.45 21.78 -39.47
CA ASP A 136 0.29 20.87 -39.46
C ASP A 136 0.68 19.41 -39.13
N ALA A 137 1.71 19.23 -38.30
CA ALA A 137 2.16 17.91 -37.92
C ALA A 137 1.20 17.23 -36.91
N GLU A 138 1.22 15.90 -36.93
CA GLU A 138 0.48 15.04 -36.02
C GLU A 138 1.44 14.09 -35.29
N ILE A 139 1.23 13.92 -34.01
CA ILE A 139 1.90 12.91 -33.21
C ILE A 139 0.87 11.98 -32.56
N SER A 140 1.13 10.69 -32.70
CA SER A 140 0.37 9.62 -32.04
C SER A 140 1.37 8.71 -31.33
N MET A 141 1.15 8.49 -30.03
CA MET A 141 2.00 7.60 -29.25
C MET A 141 1.19 6.80 -28.22
N ARG A 142 1.66 5.60 -27.96
CA ARG A 142 1.21 4.74 -26.86
C ARG A 142 2.30 4.69 -25.80
N ILE A 143 1.94 4.96 -24.54
CA ILE A 143 2.83 5.08 -23.41
C ILE A 143 2.45 4.03 -22.39
N LYS A 144 3.33 3.07 -22.12
CA LYS A 144 3.14 2.09 -21.05
C LYS A 144 3.72 2.61 -19.76
N VAL A 145 2.91 2.57 -18.69
CA VAL A 145 3.28 2.97 -17.34
C VAL A 145 3.16 1.75 -16.44
N GLU A 146 4.16 1.53 -15.60
CA GLU A 146 4.19 0.41 -14.66
C GLU A 146 4.53 0.89 -13.25
N MET A 147 4.09 0.11 -12.25
CA MET A 147 4.50 0.28 -10.86
C MET A 147 5.83 -0.40 -10.59
N GLY A 148 6.70 0.26 -9.86
CA GLY A 148 8.00 -0.31 -9.50
C GLY A 148 8.65 0.41 -8.32
N ARG A 149 9.95 0.19 -8.11
CA ARG A 149 10.74 0.82 -7.06
C ARG A 149 12.12 1.22 -7.58
N GLY A 150 12.59 2.36 -7.09
CA GLY A 150 13.93 2.86 -7.39
C GLY A 150 14.12 3.18 -8.87
N TYR A 151 15.29 2.83 -9.44
CA TYR A 151 15.65 3.09 -10.82
C TYR A 151 15.95 1.78 -11.54
N VAL A 152 15.30 1.56 -12.67
CA VAL A 152 15.48 0.37 -13.51
C VAL A 152 15.88 0.82 -14.92
N PRO A 153 17.16 0.60 -15.34
CA PRO A 153 17.60 0.95 -16.67
C PRO A 153 16.95 0.07 -17.73
N ALA A 154 16.71 0.62 -18.91
CA ALA A 154 16.15 -0.07 -20.08
C ALA A 154 16.96 -1.31 -20.50
N SER A 155 18.29 -1.27 -20.30
CA SER A 155 19.20 -2.38 -20.61
C SER A 155 18.91 -3.67 -19.82
N VAL A 156 18.47 -3.53 -18.55
CA VAL A 156 18.12 -4.68 -17.70
C VAL A 156 16.84 -5.34 -18.21
N ARG A 157 15.87 -4.55 -18.65
CA ARG A 157 14.62 -5.06 -19.24
C ARG A 157 14.83 -5.64 -20.64
N ARG A 158 15.76 -5.06 -21.40
CA ARG A 158 16.13 -5.57 -22.74
C ARG A 158 16.63 -7.02 -22.68
N SER A 159 17.41 -7.38 -21.64
CA SER A 159 17.97 -8.73 -21.49
C SER A 159 16.94 -9.80 -21.10
N SER A 160 15.82 -9.42 -20.51
CA SER A 160 14.76 -10.35 -20.08
C SER A 160 13.72 -10.66 -21.16
N GLU A 161 13.66 -9.85 -22.26
CA GLU A 161 12.60 -9.93 -23.27
C GLU A 161 13.14 -10.09 -24.70
N GLU A 162 14.39 -10.57 -24.88
CA GLU A 162 15.08 -10.56 -26.19
C GLU A 162 14.38 -11.32 -27.33
N ASP A 163 13.52 -12.30 -27.04
CA ASP A 163 12.98 -13.19 -28.09
C ASP A 163 11.62 -12.77 -28.71
N ASP A 164 10.89 -11.77 -28.19
CA ASP A 164 9.50 -11.53 -28.61
C ASP A 164 9.10 -10.04 -28.77
N ARG A 165 10.07 -9.13 -28.97
CA ARG A 165 9.77 -7.70 -29.00
C ARG A 165 9.29 -7.23 -30.39
N PRO A 166 8.11 -6.58 -30.48
CA PRO A 166 7.68 -5.94 -31.72
C PRO A 166 8.60 -4.75 -32.08
N ILE A 167 8.87 -4.60 -33.37
CA ILE A 167 9.64 -3.48 -33.91
C ILE A 167 8.87 -2.18 -33.65
N GLY A 168 9.57 -1.12 -33.20
CA GLY A 168 8.98 0.18 -32.91
C GLY A 168 8.64 0.43 -31.44
N ARG A 169 8.81 -0.57 -30.57
CA ARG A 169 8.68 -0.40 -29.13
C ARG A 169 9.99 0.11 -28.51
N LEU A 170 9.94 1.33 -28.01
CA LEU A 170 11.08 2.03 -27.41
C LEU A 170 11.06 1.86 -25.90
N LEU A 171 12.16 1.41 -25.33
CA LEU A 171 12.32 1.28 -23.87
C LEU A 171 12.80 2.58 -23.26
N VAL A 172 12.22 2.96 -22.13
CA VAL A 172 12.60 4.11 -21.34
C VAL A 172 13.20 3.66 -20.02
N ASP A 173 14.29 4.29 -19.59
CA ASP A 173 14.81 4.11 -18.24
C ASP A 173 13.77 4.57 -17.22
N ALA A 174 13.28 3.68 -16.38
CA ALA A 174 12.23 4.00 -15.43
C ALA A 174 12.80 4.46 -14.09
N SER A 175 12.41 5.67 -13.66
CA SER A 175 12.62 6.18 -12.32
C SER A 175 11.29 6.12 -11.55
N PHE A 176 11.14 5.10 -10.72
CA PHE A 176 9.89 4.87 -9.99
C PHE A 176 9.80 5.68 -8.69
N SER A 177 10.90 6.30 -8.23
CA SER A 177 10.89 7.06 -6.99
C SER A 177 9.95 8.26 -7.08
N PRO A 178 8.98 8.40 -6.16
CA PRO A 178 8.14 9.59 -6.08
C PRO A 178 8.85 10.77 -5.39
N VAL A 179 10.10 10.58 -4.95
CA VAL A 179 10.92 11.59 -4.27
C VAL A 179 12.02 12.05 -5.20
N ASP A 180 11.98 13.31 -5.58
CA ASP A 180 12.95 13.93 -6.49
C ASP A 180 14.23 14.34 -5.76
N ARG A 181 14.06 14.91 -4.56
CA ARG A 181 15.18 15.41 -3.79
C ARG A 181 14.96 15.21 -2.29
N ILE A 182 16.02 14.81 -1.61
CA ILE A 182 16.05 14.75 -0.15
C ILE A 182 17.43 15.14 0.38
N ALA A 183 17.43 16.01 1.36
CA ALA A 183 18.59 16.36 2.16
C ALA A 183 18.25 16.24 3.64
N TYR A 184 19.21 15.88 4.48
CA TYR A 184 19.04 15.96 5.91
C TYR A 184 20.19 16.73 6.57
N ASN A 185 19.88 17.40 7.65
CA ASN A 185 20.84 18.10 8.51
C ASN A 185 20.63 17.67 9.96
N VAL A 186 21.69 17.64 10.74
CA VAL A 186 21.65 17.31 12.17
C VAL A 186 22.20 18.50 12.94
N GLU A 187 21.37 19.05 13.80
CA GLU A 187 21.69 20.15 14.70
C GLU A 187 21.69 19.66 16.13
N SER A 188 22.28 20.45 17.05
CA SER A 188 22.21 20.16 18.46
C SER A 188 20.85 20.55 19.05
N ALA A 189 20.22 19.64 19.77
CA ALA A 189 19.01 19.90 20.52
C ALA A 189 19.34 20.08 22.00
N ARG A 190 18.53 20.90 22.70
CA ARG A 190 18.63 21.09 24.14
C ARG A 190 17.32 20.71 24.83
N VAL A 191 17.42 19.80 25.77
CA VAL A 191 16.30 19.46 26.65
C VAL A 191 16.77 19.63 28.08
N GLU A 192 16.21 20.63 28.77
CA GLU A 192 16.59 21.01 30.13
C GLU A 192 18.09 21.29 30.28
N GLN A 193 18.84 20.40 30.93
CA GLN A 193 20.28 20.53 31.17
C GLN A 193 21.10 19.71 30.13
N ARG A 194 20.47 18.86 29.33
CA ARG A 194 21.15 18.09 28.28
C ARG A 194 21.26 18.94 27.00
N THR A 195 22.49 19.11 26.54
CA THR A 195 22.81 19.87 25.31
C THR A 195 23.49 19.00 24.26
N ASP A 196 23.61 17.70 24.54
CA ASP A 196 24.30 16.69 23.74
C ASP A 196 23.34 15.88 22.85
N LEU A 197 22.10 16.35 22.68
CA LEU A 197 21.08 15.68 21.91
C LEU A 197 21.08 16.15 20.44
N ASP A 198 20.60 15.28 19.55
CA ASP A 198 20.46 15.60 18.14
C ASP A 198 19.05 16.08 17.80
N LYS A 199 18.99 17.02 16.86
CA LYS A 199 17.80 17.46 16.14
C LYS A 199 17.98 17.11 14.67
N LEU A 200 17.16 16.22 14.15
CA LEU A 200 17.16 15.82 12.76
C LEU A 200 16.19 16.69 11.96
N ILE A 201 16.68 17.28 10.90
CA ILE A 201 15.92 18.08 9.95
C ILE A 201 16.01 17.42 8.60
N ILE A 202 14.88 17.06 8.00
CA ILE A 202 14.77 16.45 6.68
C ILE A 202 14.07 17.46 5.75
N ASP A 203 14.72 17.88 4.69
CA ASP A 203 14.15 18.71 3.61
C ASP A 203 13.95 17.82 2.39
N MET A 204 12.71 17.64 1.97
CA MET A 204 12.37 16.75 0.87
C MET A 204 11.42 17.40 -0.14
N GLU A 205 11.55 16.95 -1.38
CA GLU A 205 10.74 17.37 -2.50
C GLU A 205 10.26 16.12 -3.27
N THR A 206 8.96 16.05 -3.51
CA THR A 206 8.30 14.96 -4.23
C THR A 206 7.85 15.43 -5.60
N ASN A 207 7.61 14.51 -6.52
CA ASN A 207 7.02 14.79 -7.83
C ASN A 207 5.50 15.06 -7.78
N GLY A 208 4.90 15.13 -6.59
CA GLY A 208 3.47 15.36 -6.36
C GLY A 208 2.60 14.09 -6.36
N THR A 209 3.13 12.94 -6.75
CA THR A 209 2.35 11.68 -6.72
C THR A 209 2.12 11.15 -5.30
N ILE A 210 2.92 11.58 -4.34
CA ILE A 210 2.78 11.28 -2.92
C ILE A 210 2.95 12.56 -2.09
N ASP A 211 2.16 12.67 -1.02
CA ASP A 211 2.35 13.72 -0.03
C ASP A 211 3.65 13.52 0.76
N PRO A 212 4.44 14.58 1.03
CA PRO A 212 5.70 14.46 1.78
C PRO A 212 5.55 13.79 3.16
N GLU A 213 4.48 14.07 3.90
CA GLU A 213 4.23 13.45 5.19
C GLU A 213 4.03 11.93 5.04
N GLU A 214 3.20 11.54 4.07
CA GLU A 214 2.94 10.12 3.79
C GLU A 214 4.20 9.40 3.32
N ALA A 215 5.06 10.05 2.53
CA ALA A 215 6.33 9.49 2.09
C ALA A 215 7.24 9.16 3.28
N ILE A 216 7.36 10.06 4.26
CA ILE A 216 8.15 9.83 5.48
C ILE A 216 7.55 8.70 6.30
N ARG A 217 6.22 8.70 6.50
CA ARG A 217 5.52 7.65 7.25
C ARG A 217 5.77 6.28 6.63
N ARG A 218 5.61 6.13 5.31
CA ARG A 218 5.88 4.87 4.59
C ARG A 218 7.34 4.46 4.69
N SER A 219 8.28 5.41 4.56
CA SER A 219 9.70 5.09 4.67
C SER A 219 10.09 4.59 6.06
N ALA A 220 9.50 5.17 7.11
CA ALA A 220 9.69 4.73 8.49
C ALA A 220 9.09 3.33 8.73
N THR A 221 7.92 3.05 8.15
CA THR A 221 7.29 1.72 8.20
C THR A 221 8.18 0.67 7.53
N ILE A 222 8.68 0.94 6.31
CA ILE A 222 9.60 0.05 5.61
C ILE A 222 10.85 -0.24 6.47
N LEU A 223 11.41 0.80 7.12
CA LEU A 223 12.57 0.62 7.99
C LEU A 223 12.26 -0.27 9.19
N ALA A 224 11.12 -0.05 9.84
CA ALA A 224 10.67 -0.83 11.00
C ALA A 224 10.49 -2.30 10.62
N GLU A 225 9.78 -2.58 9.52
CA GLU A 225 9.57 -3.94 9.02
C GLU A 225 10.88 -4.68 8.70
N GLN A 226 11.87 -3.97 8.13
CA GLN A 226 13.17 -4.58 7.86
C GLN A 226 13.98 -4.85 9.15
N LEU A 227 13.74 -4.09 10.22
CA LEU A 227 14.39 -4.29 11.51
C LEU A 227 13.71 -5.37 12.36
N ASP A 228 12.45 -5.68 12.13
CA ASP A 228 11.71 -6.72 12.88
C ASP A 228 12.39 -8.08 12.80
N ALA A 229 12.94 -8.44 11.64
CA ALA A 229 13.72 -9.68 11.47
C ALA A 229 14.91 -9.78 12.45
N PHE A 230 15.54 -8.65 12.76
CA PHE A 230 16.67 -8.60 13.71
C PHE A 230 16.20 -8.60 15.17
N VAL A 231 15.02 -8.05 15.45
CA VAL A 231 14.45 -8.04 16.81
C VAL A 231 14.04 -9.45 17.22
N GLU A 232 13.40 -10.20 16.33
CA GLU A 232 12.93 -11.54 16.62
C GLU A 232 14.00 -12.61 16.45
N LEU A 233 15.10 -12.35 15.72
CA LEU A 233 16.16 -13.31 15.35
C LEU A 233 15.61 -14.65 14.82
N ARG A 234 14.47 -14.60 14.13
CA ARG A 234 13.85 -15.78 13.52
C ARG A 234 14.41 -16.00 12.13
N ASP A 235 14.71 -17.25 11.80
CA ASP A 235 14.93 -17.68 10.42
C ASP A 235 13.59 -17.52 9.67
N ILE A 236 13.48 -16.45 8.88
CA ILE A 236 12.35 -16.25 7.98
C ILE A 236 12.56 -17.17 6.77
N SER A 237 12.34 -18.46 6.98
CA SER A 237 12.48 -19.46 5.93
C SER A 237 11.23 -19.63 5.07
N GLU A 238 10.12 -19.00 5.41
CA GLU A 238 8.93 -18.92 4.55
C GLU A 238 8.16 -17.63 4.85
N PRO A 239 7.57 -16.96 3.82
CA PRO A 239 6.57 -15.97 4.10
C PRO A 239 5.43 -16.68 4.83
N VAL A 240 5.28 -16.42 6.12
CA VAL A 240 4.07 -16.78 6.84
C VAL A 240 2.97 -15.98 6.14
N GLU A 241 2.23 -16.65 5.23
CA GLU A 241 0.89 -16.20 4.92
C GLU A 241 0.24 -15.98 6.29
N LYS A 242 -0.03 -14.74 6.64
CA LYS A 242 -0.94 -14.46 7.74
C LYS A 242 -2.24 -15.14 7.31
N GLU A 243 -2.46 -16.36 7.80
CA GLU A 243 -3.79 -16.92 7.83
C GLU A 243 -4.63 -15.84 8.52
N GLU A 244 -5.42 -15.12 7.76
CA GLU A 244 -6.50 -14.32 8.30
C GLU A 244 -7.33 -15.34 9.08
N LYS A 245 -7.17 -15.34 10.41
CA LYS A 245 -8.02 -16.15 11.29
C LYS A 245 -9.43 -15.73 10.93
N PRO A 246 -10.30 -16.65 10.48
CA PRO A 246 -11.66 -16.29 10.17
C PRO A 246 -12.24 -15.61 11.41
N GLU A 247 -12.56 -14.33 11.29
CA GLU A 247 -13.23 -13.59 12.35
C GLU A 247 -14.64 -14.17 12.44
N PHE A 248 -14.85 -15.07 13.41
CA PHE A 248 -16.19 -15.55 13.74
C PHE A 248 -17.02 -14.37 14.22
N ASP A 249 -18.26 -14.29 13.73
CA ASP A 249 -19.21 -13.31 14.23
C ASP A 249 -19.23 -13.37 15.78
N PRO A 250 -19.01 -12.27 16.48
CA PRO A 250 -19.01 -12.22 17.95
C PRO A 250 -20.27 -12.83 18.60
N ILE A 251 -21.36 -12.91 17.85
CA ILE A 251 -22.61 -13.55 18.29
C ILE A 251 -22.41 -15.06 18.48
N LEU A 252 -21.63 -15.74 17.64
CA LEU A 252 -21.40 -17.18 17.71
C LEU A 252 -20.61 -17.60 18.95
N LEU A 253 -19.78 -16.71 19.49
CA LEU A 253 -18.96 -16.92 20.69
C LEU A 253 -19.74 -16.72 22.00
N ARG A 254 -21.01 -16.28 21.93
CA ARG A 254 -21.84 -16.09 23.11
C ARG A 254 -22.42 -17.41 23.61
N PRO A 255 -22.63 -17.55 24.93
CA PRO A 255 -23.29 -18.70 25.51
C PRO A 255 -24.74 -18.77 25.04
N VAL A 256 -25.28 -20.01 24.97
CA VAL A 256 -26.68 -20.29 24.56
C VAL A 256 -27.69 -19.62 25.50
N ASP A 257 -27.31 -19.33 26.74
CA ASP A 257 -28.16 -18.64 27.73
C ASP A 257 -28.54 -17.19 27.25
N ASP A 258 -27.72 -16.57 26.44
CA ASP A 258 -27.97 -15.21 25.88
C ASP A 258 -29.08 -15.20 24.82
N LEU A 259 -29.57 -16.37 24.41
CA LEU A 259 -30.67 -16.48 23.43
C LEU A 259 -32.05 -16.26 24.05
N GLU A 260 -32.15 -16.03 25.38
CA GLU A 260 -33.42 -15.82 26.11
C GLU A 260 -34.47 -16.94 25.86
N LEU A 261 -33.98 -18.18 25.71
CA LEU A 261 -34.82 -19.35 25.52
C LEU A 261 -35.55 -19.72 26.83
N THR A 262 -36.66 -20.45 26.71
CA THR A 262 -37.30 -20.99 27.92
C THR A 262 -36.33 -21.90 28.71
N VAL A 263 -36.44 -21.87 30.06
CA VAL A 263 -35.57 -22.66 30.97
C VAL A 263 -35.49 -24.11 30.57
N ARG A 264 -36.59 -24.66 30.02
CA ARG A 264 -36.65 -26.02 29.55
C ARG A 264 -35.80 -26.28 28.30
N SER A 265 -35.88 -25.35 27.32
CA SER A 265 -35.08 -25.41 26.08
C SER A 265 -33.60 -25.24 26.38
N ALA A 266 -33.22 -24.28 27.22
CA ALA A 266 -31.83 -24.04 27.62
C ALA A 266 -31.22 -25.27 28.35
N ASN A 267 -31.97 -25.90 29.30
CA ASN A 267 -31.48 -27.05 30.02
C ASN A 267 -31.30 -28.29 29.10
N CYS A 268 -32.15 -28.46 28.08
CA CYS A 268 -32.01 -29.55 27.11
C CYS A 268 -30.76 -29.36 26.25
N LEU A 269 -30.43 -28.15 25.83
CA LEU A 269 -29.22 -27.87 25.05
C LEU A 269 -27.95 -28.09 25.88
N LYS A 270 -27.94 -27.65 27.14
CA LYS A 270 -26.82 -27.89 28.06
C LYS A 270 -26.57 -29.36 28.34
N ALA A 271 -27.64 -30.17 28.43
CA ALA A 271 -27.52 -31.62 28.64
C ALA A 271 -26.84 -32.33 27.45
N GLU A 272 -26.86 -31.75 26.26
CA GLU A 272 -26.19 -32.21 25.04
C GLU A 272 -24.83 -31.54 24.80
N ALA A 273 -24.25 -30.90 25.81
CA ALA A 273 -22.98 -30.20 25.74
C ALA A 273 -22.95 -29.05 24.68
N ILE A 274 -24.10 -28.46 24.37
CA ILE A 274 -24.20 -27.28 23.49
C ILE A 274 -24.12 -26.05 24.37
N GLN A 275 -22.94 -25.45 24.47
CA GLN A 275 -22.68 -24.32 25.38
C GLN A 275 -22.75 -22.98 24.67
N TYR A 276 -22.30 -22.92 23.40
CA TYR A 276 -22.20 -21.69 22.63
C TYR A 276 -23.20 -21.65 21.47
N ILE A 277 -23.55 -20.47 21.01
CA ILE A 277 -24.45 -20.29 19.87
C ILE A 277 -23.85 -20.93 18.60
N GLY A 278 -22.51 -20.88 18.44
CA GLY A 278 -21.82 -21.55 17.35
C GLY A 278 -21.96 -23.06 17.32
N ASP A 279 -22.08 -23.74 18.49
CA ASP A 279 -22.34 -25.17 18.58
C ASP A 279 -23.78 -25.48 18.13
N LEU A 280 -24.72 -24.60 18.51
CA LEU A 280 -26.14 -24.76 18.21
C LEU A 280 -26.43 -24.62 16.71
N VAL A 281 -25.85 -23.63 16.04
CA VAL A 281 -26.11 -23.38 14.60
C VAL A 281 -25.57 -24.49 13.69
N GLN A 282 -24.57 -25.25 14.14
CA GLN A 282 -24.05 -26.40 13.39
C GLN A 282 -24.94 -27.64 13.48
N ARG A 283 -25.81 -27.72 14.48
CA ARG A 283 -26.74 -28.84 14.61
C ARG A 283 -27.88 -28.73 13.61
N THR A 284 -28.25 -29.87 13.04
CA THR A 284 -29.41 -29.95 12.16
C THR A 284 -30.70 -30.13 12.97
N GLU A 285 -31.83 -29.75 12.38
CA GLU A 285 -33.16 -29.94 13.00
C GLU A 285 -33.43 -31.39 13.40
N VAL A 286 -32.96 -32.34 12.57
CA VAL A 286 -33.13 -33.78 12.78
C VAL A 286 -32.34 -34.26 14.00
N GLU A 287 -31.14 -33.72 14.23
CA GLU A 287 -30.31 -34.01 15.39
C GLU A 287 -30.94 -33.47 16.67
N LEU A 288 -31.40 -32.21 16.65
CA LEU A 288 -32.05 -31.60 17.80
C LEU A 288 -33.39 -32.31 18.18
N LEU A 289 -34.14 -32.85 17.22
CA LEU A 289 -35.34 -33.61 17.49
C LEU A 289 -35.06 -35.00 18.10
N LYS A 290 -33.85 -35.55 17.96
CA LYS A 290 -33.42 -36.80 18.60
C LYS A 290 -33.05 -36.60 20.06
N THR A 291 -32.80 -35.36 20.48
CA THR A 291 -32.46 -35.06 21.88
C THR A 291 -33.63 -35.34 22.80
N PRO A 292 -33.43 -36.10 23.89
CA PRO A 292 -34.47 -36.41 24.84
C PRO A 292 -35.00 -35.11 25.50
N ASN A 293 -36.32 -34.97 25.61
CA ASN A 293 -37.03 -33.82 26.18
C ASN A 293 -37.08 -32.52 25.35
N LEU A 294 -36.50 -32.45 24.13
CA LEU A 294 -36.65 -31.34 23.21
C LEU A 294 -37.84 -31.62 22.27
N GLY A 295 -38.95 -30.88 22.46
CA GLY A 295 -40.16 -31.03 21.65
C GLY A 295 -40.20 -30.09 20.44
N LYS A 296 -41.15 -30.38 19.51
CA LYS A 296 -41.34 -29.52 18.31
C LYS A 296 -41.57 -28.04 18.65
N LYS A 297 -42.22 -27.71 19.79
CA LYS A 297 -42.44 -26.33 20.23
C LYS A 297 -41.14 -25.65 20.60
N SER A 298 -40.25 -26.33 21.34
CA SER A 298 -38.93 -25.80 21.69
C SER A 298 -38.02 -25.61 20.46
N LEU A 299 -38.13 -26.49 19.44
CA LEU A 299 -37.42 -26.35 18.19
C LEU A 299 -37.87 -25.13 17.42
N THR A 300 -39.17 -24.85 17.36
CA THR A 300 -39.72 -23.66 16.70
C THR A 300 -39.24 -22.39 17.42
N GLU A 301 -39.27 -22.37 18.75
CA GLU A 301 -38.74 -21.27 19.56
C GLU A 301 -37.26 -20.98 19.24
N ILE A 302 -36.41 -22.02 19.21
CA ILE A 302 -34.98 -21.90 18.88
C ILE A 302 -34.79 -21.33 17.48
N LYS A 303 -35.55 -21.81 16.49
CA LYS A 303 -35.51 -21.30 15.12
C LYS A 303 -35.89 -19.81 15.02
N ASP A 304 -36.98 -19.41 15.67
CA ASP A 304 -37.49 -18.06 15.64
C ASP A 304 -36.47 -17.10 16.29
N VAL A 305 -35.82 -17.49 17.39
CA VAL A 305 -34.81 -16.71 18.07
C VAL A 305 -33.52 -16.62 17.23
N LEU A 306 -33.07 -17.70 16.62
CA LEU A 306 -31.92 -17.69 15.71
C LEU A 306 -32.19 -16.84 14.46
N ALA A 307 -33.38 -16.98 13.85
CA ALA A 307 -33.78 -16.19 12.68
C ALA A 307 -33.84 -14.69 13.00
N SER A 308 -34.29 -14.28 14.18
CA SER A 308 -34.31 -12.88 14.62
C SER A 308 -32.90 -12.27 14.70
N ARG A 309 -31.85 -13.09 14.84
CA ARG A 309 -30.45 -12.72 14.90
C ARG A 309 -29.72 -13.00 13.58
N GLY A 310 -30.42 -13.36 12.51
CA GLY A 310 -29.86 -13.65 11.18
C GLY A 310 -29.13 -15.02 11.08
N LEU A 311 -29.34 -15.92 12.05
CA LEU A 311 -28.72 -17.24 12.11
C LEU A 311 -29.72 -18.34 11.73
N SER A 312 -29.22 -19.48 11.26
CA SER A 312 -30.04 -20.66 10.92
C SER A 312 -29.37 -21.95 11.39
N LEU A 313 -30.19 -22.99 11.67
CA LEU A 313 -29.68 -24.32 12.00
C LEU A 313 -29.07 -24.98 10.76
N GLY A 314 -28.03 -25.79 10.95
CA GLY A 314 -27.34 -26.52 9.89
C GLY A 314 -26.28 -25.70 9.17
N MET A 315 -25.86 -24.56 9.70
CA MET A 315 -24.71 -23.77 9.16
C MET A 315 -23.43 -24.58 9.41
N ARG A 316 -22.54 -24.58 8.41
CA ARG A 316 -21.20 -25.13 8.56
C ARG A 316 -20.23 -24.02 8.91
N LEU A 317 -19.58 -24.11 10.05
CA LEU A 317 -18.52 -23.22 10.49
C LEU A 317 -17.19 -23.96 10.30
N GLU A 318 -16.31 -23.41 9.45
CA GLU A 318 -14.95 -23.94 9.28
C GLU A 318 -14.11 -23.53 10.49
N ASN A 319 -13.30 -24.47 11.04
CA ASN A 319 -12.44 -24.25 12.21
C ASN A 319 -13.16 -23.90 13.53
N TRP A 320 -14.34 -24.46 13.77
CA TRP A 320 -15.03 -24.37 15.06
C TRP A 320 -14.72 -25.59 15.96
N PRO A 321 -14.51 -25.44 17.30
CA PRO A 321 -14.47 -24.23 18.09
C PRO A 321 -13.13 -23.47 17.96
N PRO A 322 -13.12 -22.12 18.07
CA PRO A 322 -11.87 -21.35 18.08
C PRO A 322 -11.04 -21.67 19.35
N GLU A 323 -9.72 -21.57 19.24
CA GLU A 323 -8.77 -21.86 20.33
C GLU A 323 -9.10 -21.10 21.64
N SER A 324 -9.69 -19.90 21.51
CA SER A 324 -10.10 -19.06 22.66
C SER A 324 -11.21 -19.70 23.52
N ILE A 325 -11.95 -20.69 23.01
CA ILE A 325 -13.00 -21.42 23.72
C ILE A 325 -12.48 -22.81 24.13
N ALA A 326 -11.62 -23.43 23.32
CA ALA A 326 -11.08 -24.77 23.57
C ALA A 326 -10.18 -24.88 24.82
N GLU A 327 -9.63 -23.76 25.32
CA GLU A 327 -8.77 -23.72 26.53
C GLU A 327 -9.57 -23.56 27.85
N LYS A 328 -10.91 -23.50 27.81
CA LYS A 328 -11.74 -23.26 29.03
C LYS A 328 -12.52 -24.48 29.53
N ASP A 329 -12.38 -25.63 28.89
CA ASP A 329 -12.97 -26.90 29.34
C ASP A 329 -11.98 -27.78 30.13
#